data_b154fda1b96a1daf0bcbdb8f3270ddd3
#
_entry.id   b154fda1b96a1daf0bcbdb8f3270ddd3
#
_cell.length_a   1.000
_cell.length_b   1.000
_cell.length_c   1.000
_cell.angle_alpha   90.00
_cell.angle_beta   90.00
_cell.angle_gamma   90.00
#
_symmetry.space_group_name_H-M   'P 1'
#
loop_
_entity.id
_entity.type
_entity.pdbx_description
1 polymer ?
#
loop_
_entity_poly.entity_id
_entity_poly.type
_entity_poly.pdbx_seq_one_letter_code
_entity_poly.pdbx_strand_id
1 'polypeptide(L)'
;MNLAIWDIESSNANTDFGSIIEIGGVLVDENFKEKDRFNLRCRLPEGEIPQCMALIVNKTSVDLLTKANLSHYQMLGEVEKIFKKWSPAIFIGWSNVGFDDEMIRKEFFKGIRYPYITNSAPNKRHDGLNIARGAYAVDKNIFKTEINEKGNAVMKLESLARMNGFESSGAHSALFDAELTMKILDLIKKKQPNTW
;
A
#
# COMPACT_ATOMS: atom_id res chain seq x y z
N MET A 1 -2.44 17.70 -7.89
CA MET A 1 -3.28 16.49 -8.00
C MET A 1 -3.24 15.78 -6.66
N ASN A 2 -4.37 15.19 -6.21
CA ASN A 2 -4.36 14.41 -4.95
C ASN A 2 -3.48 13.16 -5.08
N LEU A 3 -2.97 12.68 -3.94
CA LEU A 3 -2.25 11.42 -3.82
C LEU A 3 -3.14 10.42 -3.09
N ALA A 4 -3.39 9.28 -3.69
CA ALA A 4 -4.10 8.15 -3.12
C ALA A 4 -3.04 7.12 -2.68
N ILE A 5 -2.67 7.14 -1.42
CA ILE A 5 -1.63 6.28 -0.87
C ILE A 5 -2.31 5.07 -0.25
N TRP A 6 -1.93 3.87 -0.66
CA TRP A 6 -2.63 2.64 -0.32
C TRP A 6 -1.71 1.43 -0.22
N ASP A 7 -2.16 0.42 0.49
CA ASP A 7 -1.45 -0.84 0.72
C ASP A 7 -2.45 -1.99 0.90
N ILE A 8 -1.99 -3.25 0.76
CA ILE A 8 -2.80 -4.45 0.95
C ILE A 8 -2.14 -5.46 1.86
N GLU A 9 -2.98 -6.28 2.52
CA GLU A 9 -2.58 -7.56 3.08
C GLU A 9 -3.26 -8.69 2.31
N SER A 10 -2.51 -9.76 2.04
CA SER A 10 -2.98 -10.86 1.21
C SER A 10 -2.93 -12.20 1.92
N SER A 11 -3.73 -13.15 1.44
CA SER A 11 -3.72 -14.54 1.91
C SER A 11 -2.51 -15.34 1.41
N ASN A 12 -1.82 -14.85 0.38
CA ASN A 12 -0.72 -15.57 -0.28
C ASN A 12 0.24 -14.59 -0.96
N ALA A 13 1.53 -14.93 -0.97
CA ALA A 13 2.54 -14.18 -1.70
C ALA A 13 2.46 -14.33 -3.24
N ASN A 14 1.74 -15.34 -3.73
CA ASN A 14 1.50 -15.53 -5.15
C ASN A 14 0.21 -14.81 -5.57
N THR A 15 0.33 -13.82 -6.44
CA THR A 15 -0.80 -13.00 -6.91
C THR A 15 -1.81 -13.74 -7.80
N ASP A 16 -1.52 -14.95 -8.27
CA ASP A 16 -2.45 -15.77 -9.04
C ASP A 16 -3.38 -16.60 -8.15
N PHE A 17 -2.89 -16.99 -6.97
CA PHE A 17 -3.58 -17.90 -6.04
C PHE A 17 -4.00 -17.25 -4.72
N GLY A 18 -3.54 -16.04 -4.45
CA GLY A 18 -3.93 -15.30 -3.26
C GLY A 18 -5.12 -14.39 -3.49
N SER A 19 -5.72 -13.96 -2.39
CA SER A 19 -6.75 -12.93 -2.35
C SER A 19 -6.36 -11.80 -1.41
N ILE A 20 -6.81 -10.59 -1.70
CA ILE A 20 -6.69 -9.46 -0.78
C ILE A 20 -7.62 -9.71 0.41
N ILE A 21 -7.08 -9.70 1.62
CA ILE A 21 -7.83 -9.88 2.87
C ILE A 21 -8.00 -8.59 3.66
N GLU A 22 -7.11 -7.63 3.46
CA GLU A 22 -7.23 -6.26 3.96
C GLU A 22 -6.69 -5.29 2.92
N ILE A 23 -7.30 -4.12 2.84
CA ILE A 23 -6.83 -3.01 2.01
C ILE A 23 -7.09 -1.71 2.75
N GLY A 24 -6.09 -0.86 2.83
CA GLY A 24 -6.17 0.43 3.48
C GLY A 24 -5.57 1.55 2.64
N GLY A 25 -5.99 2.77 2.91
CA GLY A 25 -5.42 3.90 2.21
C GLY A 25 -5.83 5.24 2.76
N VAL A 26 -5.05 6.25 2.39
CA VAL A 26 -5.27 7.65 2.71
C VAL A 26 -5.23 8.49 1.44
N LEU A 27 -6.18 9.40 1.29
CA LEU A 27 -6.18 10.43 0.27
C LEU A 27 -5.62 11.71 0.86
N VAL A 28 -4.59 12.26 0.25
CA VAL A 28 -4.01 13.54 0.67
C VAL A 28 -3.97 14.51 -0.50
N ASP A 29 -3.92 15.79 -0.19
CA ASP A 29 -3.63 16.81 -1.20
C ASP A 29 -2.12 16.91 -1.49
N GLU A 30 -1.76 17.83 -2.37
CA GLU A 30 -0.37 18.09 -2.73
C GLU A 30 0.53 18.52 -1.57
N ASN A 31 -0.03 18.97 -0.44
CA ASN A 31 0.68 19.33 0.78
C ASN A 31 0.64 18.23 1.86
N PHE A 32 0.27 17.00 1.48
CA PHE A 32 0.08 15.87 2.39
C PHE A 32 -0.95 16.10 3.49
N LYS A 33 -1.89 17.04 3.30
CA LYS A 33 -3.04 17.21 4.18
C LYS A 33 -4.08 16.14 3.84
N GLU A 34 -4.42 15.33 4.83
CA GLU A 34 -5.41 14.26 4.67
C GLU A 34 -6.80 14.82 4.33
N LYS A 35 -7.46 14.17 3.37
CA LYS A 35 -8.82 14.47 2.91
C LYS A 35 -9.79 13.33 3.18
N ASP A 36 -9.31 12.09 3.13
CA ASP A 36 -10.13 10.90 3.31
C ASP A 36 -9.25 9.71 3.68
N ARG A 37 -9.83 8.68 4.29
CA ARG A 37 -9.17 7.41 4.57
C ARG A 37 -10.15 6.26 4.57
N PHE A 38 -9.64 5.06 4.38
CA PHE A 38 -10.40 3.83 4.59
C PHE A 38 -9.49 2.71 5.08
N ASN A 39 -10.10 1.73 5.75
CA ASN A 39 -9.51 0.42 6.02
C ASN A 39 -10.62 -0.62 5.93
N LEU A 40 -10.49 -1.57 5.02
CA LEU A 40 -11.48 -2.60 4.77
C LEU A 40 -10.83 -3.97 4.91
N ARG A 41 -11.53 -4.87 5.58
CA ARG A 41 -11.15 -6.27 5.75
C ARG A 41 -12.31 -7.16 5.33
N CYS A 42 -12.01 -8.28 4.67
CA CYS A 42 -13.01 -9.25 4.25
C CYS A 42 -12.75 -10.65 4.80
N ARG A 43 -13.77 -11.49 4.69
CA ARG A 43 -13.61 -12.93 4.85
C ARG A 43 -12.83 -13.49 3.68
N LEU A 44 -12.01 -14.51 3.95
CA LEU A 44 -11.37 -15.29 2.90
C LEU A 44 -12.43 -15.91 1.99
N PRO A 45 -12.21 -15.93 0.66
CA PRO A 45 -13.10 -16.64 -0.25
C PRO A 45 -13.28 -18.11 0.15
N GLU A 46 -14.50 -18.64 -0.04
CA GLU A 46 -14.80 -20.03 0.28
C GLU A 46 -13.94 -20.98 -0.56
N GLY A 47 -13.34 -21.97 0.09
CA GLY A 47 -12.45 -22.95 -0.55
C GLY A 47 -11.00 -22.50 -0.71
N GLU A 48 -10.67 -21.23 -0.41
CA GLU A 48 -9.28 -20.76 -0.44
C GLU A 48 -8.55 -21.15 0.86
N ILE A 49 -7.35 -21.71 0.71
CA ILE A 49 -6.46 -22.04 1.83
C ILE A 49 -5.37 -20.97 1.88
N PRO A 50 -5.29 -20.16 2.95
CA PRO A 50 -4.29 -19.13 3.05
C PRO A 50 -2.89 -19.72 3.30
N GLN A 51 -1.86 -19.07 2.79
CA GLN A 51 -0.49 -19.43 3.08
C GLN A 51 -0.13 -19.07 4.54
N CYS A 52 0.31 -20.05 5.34
CA CYS A 52 0.62 -19.84 6.76
C CYS A 52 1.59 -18.68 6.98
N MET A 53 2.64 -18.56 6.15
CA MET A 53 3.62 -17.48 6.28
C MET A 53 3.03 -16.10 6.01
N ALA A 54 2.07 -15.97 5.08
CA ALA A 54 1.38 -14.71 4.84
C ALA A 54 0.59 -14.27 6.10
N LEU A 55 -0.13 -15.20 6.74
CA LEU A 55 -0.87 -14.92 7.96
C LEU A 55 0.03 -14.53 9.14
N ILE A 56 1.22 -15.16 9.25
CA ILE A 56 2.20 -14.82 10.29
C ILE A 56 2.76 -13.41 10.07
N VAL A 57 3.13 -13.09 8.82
CA VAL A 57 3.71 -11.78 8.47
C VAL A 57 2.71 -10.67 8.70
N ASN A 58 1.48 -10.78 8.18
CA ASN A 58 0.46 -9.76 8.35
C ASN A 58 -0.37 -9.89 9.65
N LYS A 59 0.09 -10.73 10.58
CA LYS A 59 -0.50 -10.91 11.92
C LYS A 59 -2.02 -11.19 11.89
N THR A 60 -2.49 -11.82 10.82
CA THR A 60 -3.91 -12.11 10.63
C THR A 60 -4.28 -13.47 11.23
N SER A 61 -5.22 -13.49 12.15
CA SER A 61 -5.74 -14.73 12.72
C SER A 61 -6.84 -15.36 11.85
N VAL A 62 -7.05 -16.66 11.99
CA VAL A 62 -8.16 -17.37 11.33
C VAL A 62 -9.51 -16.77 11.72
N ASP A 63 -9.66 -16.32 12.96
CA ASP A 63 -10.87 -15.64 13.43
C ASP A 63 -11.17 -14.37 12.65
N LEU A 64 -10.17 -13.56 12.35
CA LEU A 64 -10.33 -12.36 11.53
C LEU A 64 -10.77 -12.71 10.10
N LEU A 65 -10.23 -13.80 9.53
CA LEU A 65 -10.58 -14.25 8.19
C LEU A 65 -11.98 -14.84 8.09
N THR A 66 -12.52 -15.38 9.18
CA THR A 66 -13.84 -16.04 9.18
C THR A 66 -14.96 -15.12 9.65
N LYS A 67 -14.65 -14.15 10.54
CA LYS A 67 -15.64 -13.28 11.20
C LYS A 67 -15.77 -11.88 10.62
N ALA A 68 -14.96 -11.52 9.63
CA ALA A 68 -15.06 -10.21 9.00
C ALA A 68 -16.46 -9.98 8.38
N ASN A 69 -16.97 -8.76 8.49
CA ASN A 69 -18.34 -8.44 8.06
C ASN A 69 -18.55 -8.53 6.55
N LEU A 70 -17.53 -8.15 5.76
CA LEU A 70 -17.60 -8.13 4.31
C LEU A 70 -17.18 -9.48 3.72
N SER A 71 -17.88 -9.94 2.68
CA SER A 71 -17.32 -10.92 1.77
C SER A 71 -16.24 -10.26 0.91
N HIS A 72 -15.35 -11.06 0.33
CA HIS A 72 -14.31 -10.58 -0.59
C HIS A 72 -14.90 -9.75 -1.75
N TYR A 73 -15.97 -10.24 -2.39
CA TYR A 73 -16.66 -9.54 -3.47
C TYR A 73 -17.26 -8.19 -3.04
N GLN A 74 -17.83 -8.12 -1.82
CA GLN A 74 -18.35 -6.86 -1.25
C GLN A 74 -17.22 -5.87 -0.98
N MET A 75 -16.11 -6.32 -0.39
CA MET A 75 -14.94 -5.46 -0.14
C MET A 75 -14.41 -4.86 -1.43
N LEU A 76 -14.22 -5.65 -2.48
CA LEU A 76 -13.79 -5.14 -3.79
C LEU A 76 -14.76 -4.10 -4.36
N GLY A 77 -16.07 -4.28 -4.12
CA GLY A 77 -17.08 -3.29 -4.51
C GLY A 77 -16.95 -1.95 -3.78
N GLU A 78 -16.68 -1.98 -2.49
CA GLU A 78 -16.44 -0.76 -1.72
C GLU A 78 -15.13 -0.08 -2.12
N VAL A 79 -14.05 -0.86 -2.33
CA VAL A 79 -12.77 -0.35 -2.85
C VAL A 79 -12.94 0.36 -4.19
N GLU A 80 -13.69 -0.25 -5.12
CA GLU A 80 -13.97 0.36 -6.42
C GLU A 80 -14.69 1.71 -6.28
N LYS A 81 -15.69 1.81 -5.40
CA LYS A 81 -16.41 3.06 -5.13
C LYS A 81 -15.46 4.13 -4.55
N ILE A 82 -14.60 3.75 -3.60
CA ILE A 82 -13.63 4.65 -2.98
C ILE A 82 -12.63 5.15 -4.03
N PHE A 83 -12.06 4.26 -4.84
CA PHE A 83 -11.09 4.65 -5.86
C PHE A 83 -11.71 5.54 -6.95
N LYS A 84 -12.98 5.29 -7.32
CA LYS A 84 -13.74 6.21 -8.20
C LYS A 84 -13.96 7.58 -7.55
N LYS A 85 -14.32 7.63 -6.28
CA LYS A 85 -14.48 8.87 -5.50
C LYS A 85 -13.18 9.67 -5.40
N TRP A 86 -12.05 8.97 -5.27
CA TRP A 86 -10.73 9.60 -5.14
C TRP A 86 -10.15 10.08 -6.47
N SER A 87 -10.66 9.58 -7.59
CA SER A 87 -10.27 9.99 -8.94
C SER A 87 -10.69 11.45 -9.22
N PRO A 88 -9.84 12.29 -9.86
CA PRO A 88 -8.49 12.02 -10.36
C PRO A 88 -7.40 12.08 -9.27
N ALA A 89 -6.57 11.06 -9.18
CA ALA A 89 -5.49 10.96 -8.21
C ALA A 89 -4.25 10.26 -8.80
N ILE A 90 -3.12 10.42 -8.09
CA ILE A 90 -1.93 9.59 -8.28
C ILE A 90 -1.99 8.49 -7.22
N PHE A 91 -2.12 7.24 -7.65
CA PHE A 91 -2.12 6.07 -6.79
C PHE A 91 -0.69 5.64 -6.48
N ILE A 92 -0.36 5.51 -5.20
CA ILE A 92 1.01 5.22 -4.73
C ILE A 92 0.95 4.17 -3.62
N GLY A 93 1.73 3.11 -3.76
CA GLY A 93 2.02 2.16 -2.69
C GLY A 93 3.53 2.07 -2.46
N TRP A 94 3.97 1.27 -1.49
CA TRP A 94 5.39 1.02 -1.26
C TRP A 94 5.83 -0.29 -1.91
N SER A 95 6.65 -0.23 -2.95
CA SER A 95 7.04 -1.42 -3.75
C SER A 95 5.86 -2.12 -4.43
N ASN A 96 4.83 -1.36 -4.73
CA ASN A 96 3.51 -1.85 -5.15
C ASN A 96 3.47 -2.42 -6.57
N VAL A 97 4.37 -2.01 -7.47
CA VAL A 97 4.31 -2.34 -8.90
C VAL A 97 4.33 -3.86 -9.16
N GLY A 98 5.10 -4.61 -8.39
CA GLY A 98 5.25 -6.06 -8.58
C GLY A 98 4.26 -6.92 -7.78
N PHE A 99 3.50 -6.33 -6.85
CA PHE A 99 2.64 -7.09 -5.95
C PHE A 99 1.25 -6.47 -5.80
N ASP A 100 1.10 -5.36 -5.08
CA ASP A 100 -0.22 -4.76 -4.78
C ASP A 100 -1.00 -4.39 -6.03
N ASP A 101 -0.33 -3.75 -6.98
CA ASP A 101 -0.94 -3.36 -8.25
C ASP A 101 -1.36 -4.55 -9.10
N GLU A 102 -0.57 -5.62 -9.10
CA GLU A 102 -0.91 -6.87 -9.78
C GLU A 102 -2.07 -7.57 -9.08
N MET A 103 -2.04 -7.61 -7.74
CA MET A 103 -3.08 -8.25 -6.95
C MET A 103 -4.43 -7.55 -7.18
N ILE A 104 -4.51 -6.23 -6.97
CA ILE A 104 -5.78 -5.50 -7.14
C ILE A 104 -6.30 -5.57 -8.58
N ARG A 105 -5.41 -5.54 -9.57
CA ARG A 105 -5.77 -5.70 -10.97
C ARG A 105 -6.42 -7.06 -11.25
N LYS A 106 -5.81 -8.14 -10.76
CA LYS A 106 -6.32 -9.51 -10.91
C LYS A 106 -7.63 -9.72 -10.16
N GLU A 107 -7.72 -9.22 -8.95
CA GLU A 107 -8.92 -9.32 -8.12
C GLU A 107 -10.10 -8.55 -8.73
N PHE A 108 -9.87 -7.36 -9.27
CA PHE A 108 -10.90 -6.63 -10.01
C PHE A 108 -11.32 -7.38 -11.28
N PHE A 109 -10.37 -7.95 -12.03
CA PHE A 109 -10.68 -8.76 -13.20
C PHE A 109 -11.52 -9.99 -12.85
N LYS A 110 -11.14 -10.76 -11.83
CA LYS A 110 -11.90 -11.91 -11.30
C LYS A 110 -13.30 -11.50 -10.85
N GLY A 111 -13.44 -10.31 -10.22
CA GLY A 111 -14.70 -9.73 -9.77
C GLY A 111 -15.53 -9.06 -10.86
N ILE A 112 -15.16 -9.19 -12.15
CA ILE A 112 -15.82 -8.54 -13.30
C ILE A 112 -15.91 -7.02 -13.08
N ARG A 113 -14.83 -6.40 -12.60
CA ARG A 113 -14.66 -4.97 -12.37
C ARG A 113 -13.56 -4.43 -13.28
N TYR A 114 -13.53 -3.11 -13.44
CA TYR A 114 -12.50 -2.48 -14.28
C TYR A 114 -11.11 -2.59 -13.63
N PRO A 115 -10.18 -3.37 -14.22
CA PRO A 115 -8.92 -3.73 -13.55
C PRO A 115 -7.86 -2.64 -13.55
N TYR A 116 -8.03 -1.56 -14.34
CA TYR A 116 -7.02 -0.52 -14.53
C TYR A 116 -7.38 0.81 -13.88
N ILE A 117 -8.25 0.81 -12.87
CA ILE A 117 -8.75 2.02 -12.24
C ILE A 117 -7.63 2.90 -11.64
N THR A 118 -6.54 2.30 -11.16
CA THR A 118 -5.43 3.00 -10.52
C THR A 118 -4.47 3.67 -11.53
N ASN A 119 -4.47 3.23 -12.80
CA ASN A 119 -3.50 3.69 -13.81
C ASN A 119 -4.09 4.12 -15.15
N SER A 120 -5.42 4.11 -15.30
CA SER A 120 -6.09 4.66 -16.47
C SER A 120 -6.43 6.13 -16.27
N ALA A 121 -6.32 6.92 -17.33
CA ALA A 121 -6.71 8.33 -17.30
C ALA A 121 -8.12 8.51 -16.69
N PRO A 122 -8.32 9.50 -15.79
CA PRO A 122 -7.39 10.58 -15.43
C PRO A 122 -6.40 10.23 -14.31
N ASN A 123 -6.39 8.99 -13.82
CA ASN A 123 -5.50 8.53 -12.75
C ASN A 123 -4.09 8.25 -13.26
N LYS A 124 -3.11 8.33 -12.35
CA LYS A 124 -1.72 7.94 -12.57
C LYS A 124 -1.28 7.01 -11.44
N ARG A 125 -0.20 6.27 -11.67
CA ARG A 125 0.36 5.34 -10.70
C ARG A 125 1.86 5.59 -10.52
N HIS A 126 2.33 5.57 -9.28
CA HIS A 126 3.74 5.64 -8.93
C HIS A 126 4.08 4.62 -7.83
N ASP A 127 5.36 4.39 -7.63
CA ASP A 127 5.90 3.51 -6.59
C ASP A 127 6.70 4.34 -5.59
N GLY A 128 6.29 4.33 -4.33
CA GLY A 128 6.90 5.09 -3.24
C GLY A 128 8.35 4.66 -2.98
N LEU A 129 8.67 3.37 -3.10
CA LEU A 129 10.04 2.87 -2.97
C LEU A 129 10.94 3.45 -4.07
N ASN A 130 10.46 3.53 -5.31
CA ASN A 130 11.24 4.08 -6.41
C ASN A 130 11.44 5.59 -6.26
N ILE A 131 10.43 6.31 -5.74
CA ILE A 131 10.57 7.73 -5.37
C ILE A 131 11.65 7.88 -4.29
N ALA A 132 11.61 7.06 -3.23
CA ALA A 132 12.60 7.11 -2.15
C ALA A 132 14.02 6.78 -2.65
N ARG A 133 14.17 5.79 -3.53
CA ARG A 133 15.46 5.45 -4.17
C ARG A 133 16.00 6.61 -5.00
N GLY A 134 15.14 7.25 -5.79
CA GLY A 134 15.51 8.42 -6.60
C GLY A 134 15.97 9.59 -5.71
N ALA A 135 15.20 9.92 -4.67
CA ALA A 135 15.53 10.97 -3.73
C ALA A 135 16.87 10.70 -3.01
N TYR A 136 17.10 9.45 -2.57
CA TYR A 136 18.36 9.05 -1.92
C TYR A 136 19.57 9.06 -2.89
N ALA A 137 19.34 8.77 -4.16
CA ALA A 137 20.40 8.86 -5.18
C ALA A 137 20.85 10.31 -5.41
N VAL A 138 19.94 11.27 -5.31
CA VAL A 138 20.23 12.70 -5.43
C VAL A 138 20.92 13.24 -4.16
N ASP A 139 20.40 12.86 -2.98
CA ASP A 139 20.96 13.25 -1.69
C ASP A 139 20.88 12.10 -0.69
N LYS A 140 22.04 11.52 -0.34
CA LYS A 140 22.12 10.41 0.62
C LYS A 140 21.74 10.82 2.06
N ASN A 141 21.65 12.11 2.37
CA ASN A 141 21.26 12.63 3.68
C ASN A 141 19.76 12.96 3.78
N ILE A 142 18.97 12.68 2.73
CA ILE A 142 17.55 13.02 2.69
C ILE A 142 16.76 12.35 3.83
N PHE A 143 17.12 11.14 4.17
CA PHE A 143 16.61 10.41 5.34
C PHE A 143 17.68 9.47 5.91
N LYS A 144 17.49 9.05 7.15
CA LYS A 144 18.34 8.03 7.78
C LYS A 144 17.91 6.65 7.31
N THR A 145 18.89 5.78 7.01
CA THR A 145 18.64 4.39 6.63
C THR A 145 19.70 3.47 7.22
N GLU A 146 19.35 2.23 7.45
CA GLU A 146 20.30 1.17 7.78
C GLU A 146 21.14 0.83 6.55
N ILE A 147 22.37 0.41 6.78
CA ILE A 147 23.23 -0.12 5.73
C ILE A 147 23.41 -1.61 5.97
N ASN A 148 23.11 -2.41 4.96
CA ASN A 148 23.26 -3.86 5.06
C ASN A 148 24.75 -4.28 4.96
N GLU A 149 25.03 -5.56 5.21
CA GLU A 149 26.38 -6.13 5.16
C GLU A 149 27.11 -5.93 3.80
N LYS A 150 26.34 -5.70 2.73
CA LYS A 150 26.88 -5.43 1.38
C LYS A 150 27.11 -3.93 1.11
N GLY A 151 26.94 -3.07 2.12
CA GLY A 151 27.09 -1.63 1.98
C GLY A 151 25.91 -0.90 1.30
N ASN A 152 24.79 -1.57 1.10
CA ASN A 152 23.61 -0.98 0.45
C ASN A 152 22.62 -0.44 1.48
N ALA A 153 21.98 0.69 1.15
CA ALA A 153 20.90 1.27 1.94
C ALA A 153 19.68 0.34 1.99
N VAL A 154 19.14 0.13 3.20
CA VAL A 154 17.93 -0.68 3.42
C VAL A 154 16.71 0.20 3.21
N MET A 155 15.90 -0.12 2.20
CA MET A 155 14.72 0.64 1.80
C MET A 155 13.40 -0.05 2.18
N LYS A 156 13.42 -0.90 3.23
CA LYS A 156 12.18 -1.45 3.81
C LYS A 156 11.41 -0.34 4.52
N LEU A 157 10.11 -0.25 4.29
CA LEU A 157 9.24 0.81 4.82
C LEU A 157 9.36 0.93 6.34
N GLU A 158 9.21 -0.17 7.06
CA GLU A 158 9.30 -0.22 8.52
C GLU A 158 10.67 0.27 9.04
N SER A 159 11.79 -0.16 8.41
CA SER A 159 13.13 0.27 8.78
C SER A 159 13.33 1.77 8.53
N LEU A 160 12.91 2.27 7.36
CA LEU A 160 12.99 3.71 7.07
C LEU A 160 12.14 4.52 8.04
N ALA A 161 10.92 4.09 8.33
CA ALA A 161 10.04 4.78 9.28
C ALA A 161 10.70 4.88 10.66
N ARG A 162 11.18 3.76 11.21
CA ARG A 162 11.85 3.70 12.51
C ARG A 162 13.10 4.61 12.56
N MET A 163 13.96 4.54 11.55
CA MET A 163 15.19 5.35 11.50
C MET A 163 14.93 6.85 11.40
N ASN A 164 13.75 7.26 10.93
CA ASN A 164 13.37 8.67 10.80
C ASN A 164 12.38 9.13 11.88
N GLY A 165 12.21 8.33 12.95
CA GLY A 165 11.45 8.72 14.14
C GLY A 165 9.93 8.55 14.00
N PHE A 166 9.47 7.78 13.01
CA PHE A 166 8.07 7.39 12.91
C PHE A 166 7.84 6.08 13.66
N GLU A 167 6.73 6.02 14.38
CA GLU A 167 6.31 4.79 15.05
C GLU A 167 6.02 3.70 13.99
N SER A 168 6.51 2.49 14.22
CA SER A 168 6.35 1.35 13.31
C SER A 168 5.71 0.12 13.98
N SER A 169 5.21 0.26 15.20
CA SER A 169 4.63 -0.86 15.98
C SER A 169 3.36 -1.45 15.35
N GLY A 170 2.66 -0.69 14.52
CA GLY A 170 1.48 -1.11 13.77
C GLY A 170 1.77 -1.70 12.37
N ALA A 171 3.04 -1.87 11.98
CA ALA A 171 3.42 -2.45 10.70
C ALA A 171 2.73 -3.81 10.44
N HIS A 172 2.43 -4.07 9.16
CA HIS A 172 1.60 -5.19 8.69
C HIS A 172 0.10 -5.02 9.01
N SER A 173 -0.39 -3.79 8.90
CA SER A 173 -1.79 -3.44 8.71
C SER A 173 -1.84 -2.48 7.53
N ALA A 174 -2.66 -2.77 6.53
CA ALA A 174 -2.68 -2.06 5.26
C ALA A 174 -2.82 -0.54 5.43
N LEU A 175 -3.72 -0.06 6.30
CA LEU A 175 -3.86 1.38 6.54
C LEU A 175 -2.61 1.98 7.19
N PHE A 176 -2.01 1.26 8.15
CA PHE A 176 -0.83 1.76 8.84
C PHE A 176 0.38 1.87 7.89
N ASP A 177 0.57 0.89 7.01
CA ASP A 177 1.66 0.90 6.04
C ASP A 177 1.44 1.97 4.94
N ALA A 178 0.19 2.25 4.56
CA ALA A 178 -0.16 3.42 3.76
C ALA A 178 0.18 4.75 4.47
N GLU A 179 -0.09 4.87 5.78
CA GLU A 179 0.29 6.05 6.58
C GLU A 179 1.81 6.21 6.72
N LEU A 180 2.56 5.12 6.89
CA LEU A 180 4.03 5.18 6.90
C LEU A 180 4.57 5.64 5.54
N THR A 181 4.04 5.11 4.47
CA THR A 181 4.38 5.53 3.10
C THR A 181 4.12 7.02 2.93
N MET A 182 2.96 7.52 3.36
CA MET A 182 2.62 8.95 3.35
C MET A 182 3.66 9.79 4.10
N LYS A 183 4.05 9.38 5.32
CA LYS A 183 5.02 10.12 6.15
C LYS A 183 6.41 10.18 5.50
N ILE A 184 6.87 9.09 4.89
CA ILE A 184 8.16 9.06 4.18
C ILE A 184 8.12 9.96 2.95
N LEU A 185 7.04 9.92 2.17
CA LEU A 185 6.90 10.77 0.98
C LEU A 185 6.80 12.26 1.35
N ASP A 186 6.09 12.61 2.42
CA ASP A 186 6.03 13.98 2.95
C ASP A 186 7.41 14.46 3.42
N LEU A 187 8.19 13.61 4.10
CA LEU A 187 9.56 13.88 4.49
C LEU A 187 10.45 14.19 3.27
N ILE A 188 10.36 13.38 2.21
CA ILE A 188 11.10 13.57 0.96
C ILE A 188 10.73 14.91 0.33
N LYS A 189 9.45 15.21 0.18
CA LYS A 189 8.98 16.48 -0.40
C LYS A 189 9.46 17.69 0.39
N LYS A 190 9.40 17.65 1.73
CA LYS A 190 9.86 18.74 2.58
C LYS A 190 11.36 19.02 2.45
N LYS A 191 12.17 17.98 2.26
CA LYS A 191 13.62 18.12 2.14
C LYS A 191 14.11 18.38 0.72
N GLN A 192 13.38 17.89 -0.29
CA GLN A 192 13.72 18.05 -1.71
C GLN A 192 12.53 18.55 -2.54
N PRO A 193 12.01 19.76 -2.28
CA PRO A 193 10.82 20.26 -2.97
C PRO A 193 11.02 20.43 -4.49
N ASN A 194 12.26 20.61 -4.94
CA ASN A 194 12.58 20.81 -6.37
C ASN A 194 12.69 19.52 -7.18
N THR A 195 12.72 18.37 -6.54
CA THR A 195 12.80 17.04 -7.19
C THR A 195 11.52 16.23 -7.05
N TRP A 196 10.54 16.78 -6.33
CA TRP A 196 9.23 16.17 -6.09
C TRP A 196 8.26 16.30 -7.27
#